data_f997a97c764566f53956723cfecf6dee
#
_entry.id   f997a97c764566f53956723cfecf6dee
#
_cell.length_a   1.000
_cell.length_b   1.000
_cell.length_c   1.000
_cell.angle_alpha   90.00
_cell.angle_beta   90.00
_cell.angle_gamma   90.00
#
_symmetry.space_group_name_H-M   'P 1'
#
loop_
_entity.id
_entity.type
_entity.pdbx_description
1 polymer ?
#
loop_
_entity_poly.entity_id
_entity_poly.type
_entity_poly.pdbx_seq_one_letter_code
_entity_poly.pdbx_strand_id
1 'polypeptide(L)'
;MKDKIIGKGTWLDKVANSLIIREKKLGRSLDLIKVESGLGASGIPHIGSTGDAVRAYGIGLALNNLGFKSELITYSDDMDGLRKIPTGFPLWLDDYIAKPVSTIPDPFGNCHKSYGEHMSSLLLESLDKVGIKFNYRSASDVYKSGILAREIDCILSNNELLGKKIFNLVSQDKYIDVLPYFPVCNNCGRLYVARAEKYLSNERKVLYSCSGSKIGTKKISGCGHKGESDISKGEGKLAWKVEFAARWKALDIRFEAYGKDIMDSVRVNDWVSTSLLNFPHPLHVKYEMFLDKRGKKISKSAGNVLTPQMWLKYGTPASILLLLFKRISGTRHIGLDDIPTLMDEYDYYEDIYFDKIKENNNSKKIKLKGIYEYVNKLNPPYNTLKHIPYRILVQQASFFTGEGRSDNIFLRLKKYGLVEEKTDDLINKIS
;
A
#
# COMPACT_ATOMS: atom_id res chain seq x y z
N MET A 1 -8.05 37.66 9.30
CA MET A 1 -7.49 36.39 9.73
C MET A 1 -8.20 35.31 8.94
N LYS A 2 -7.50 34.57 8.07
CA LYS A 2 -8.09 33.39 7.38
C LYS A 2 -8.54 32.42 8.45
N ASP A 3 -9.83 32.03 8.45
CA ASP A 3 -10.33 30.98 9.34
C ASP A 3 -9.49 29.71 9.13
N LYS A 4 -8.71 29.38 10.14
CA LYS A 4 -7.70 28.31 10.06
C LYS A 4 -8.40 26.96 10.04
N ILE A 5 -8.68 26.40 8.82
CA ILE A 5 -9.36 25.12 8.68
C ILE A 5 -8.43 23.98 9.02
N ILE A 6 -7.20 23.99 8.70
CA ILE A 6 -6.14 22.98 8.82
C ILE A 6 -6.65 21.54 9.04
N GLY A 7 -6.88 20.84 7.92
CA GLY A 7 -7.22 19.43 7.87
C GLY A 7 -8.57 19.03 8.42
N LYS A 8 -9.50 19.95 8.69
CA LYS A 8 -10.81 19.62 9.28
C LYS A 8 -11.86 19.21 8.24
N GLY A 9 -12.89 18.48 8.67
CA GLY A 9 -14.06 18.13 7.86
C GLY A 9 -13.84 16.98 6.89
N THR A 10 -12.70 16.28 6.96
CA THR A 10 -12.34 15.16 6.09
C THR A 10 -12.58 13.81 6.78
N TRP A 11 -12.46 12.71 6.06
CA TRP A 11 -12.45 11.38 6.67
C TRP A 11 -11.14 11.11 7.44
N LEU A 12 -10.03 11.77 7.06
CA LEU A 12 -8.71 11.60 7.65
C LEU A 12 -8.70 12.07 9.12
N ASP A 13 -9.14 13.30 9.37
CA ASP A 13 -9.21 13.86 10.73
C ASP A 13 -10.21 13.08 11.61
N LYS A 14 -11.35 12.63 11.04
CA LYS A 14 -12.32 11.81 11.78
C LYS A 14 -11.74 10.47 12.22
N VAL A 15 -11.01 9.77 11.34
CA VAL A 15 -10.37 8.49 11.67
C VAL A 15 -9.24 8.68 12.68
N ALA A 16 -8.41 9.71 12.51
CA ALA A 16 -7.35 10.03 13.46
C ALA A 16 -7.91 10.32 14.88
N ASN A 17 -8.98 11.13 14.97
CA ASN A 17 -9.66 11.37 16.25
C ASN A 17 -10.21 10.08 16.88
N SER A 18 -10.85 9.22 16.06
CA SER A 18 -11.37 7.93 16.53
C SER A 18 -10.24 7.02 17.04
N LEU A 19 -9.07 7.03 16.37
CA LEU A 19 -7.89 6.30 16.80
C LEU A 19 -7.39 6.79 18.15
N ILE A 20 -7.24 8.10 18.34
CA ILE A 20 -6.78 8.69 19.62
C ILE A 20 -7.75 8.35 20.75
N ILE A 21 -9.06 8.48 20.53
CA ILE A 21 -10.08 8.15 21.54
C ILE A 21 -9.98 6.67 21.93
N ARG A 22 -9.83 5.79 20.92
CA ARG A 22 -9.68 4.34 21.14
C ARG A 22 -8.42 4.01 21.94
N GLU A 23 -7.27 4.55 21.55
CA GLU A 23 -6.00 4.26 22.21
C GLU A 23 -5.98 4.78 23.65
N LYS A 24 -6.56 5.95 23.93
CA LYS A 24 -6.77 6.46 25.28
C LYS A 24 -7.64 5.52 26.12
N LYS A 25 -8.77 5.04 25.55
CA LYS A 25 -9.67 4.08 26.23
C LYS A 25 -8.97 2.75 26.54
N LEU A 26 -8.03 2.34 25.71
CA LEU A 26 -7.21 1.14 25.90
C LEU A 26 -6.04 1.35 26.86
N GLY A 27 -5.82 2.57 27.37
CA GLY A 27 -4.71 2.90 28.25
C GLY A 27 -3.33 2.79 27.60
N ARG A 28 -3.25 2.89 26.26
CA ARG A 28 -1.99 2.75 25.52
C ARG A 28 -1.27 4.09 25.38
N SER A 29 0.07 4.08 25.41
CA SER A 29 0.88 5.27 25.15
C SER A 29 0.57 5.88 23.77
N LEU A 30 0.58 7.21 23.73
CA LEU A 30 0.40 8.02 22.53
C LEU A 30 1.68 8.78 22.12
N ASP A 31 2.84 8.42 22.69
CA ASP A 31 4.12 9.08 22.41
C ASP A 31 4.54 8.92 20.97
N LEU A 32 4.27 7.73 20.39
CA LEU A 32 4.47 7.43 18.97
C LEU A 32 3.37 6.49 18.48
N ILE A 33 2.57 6.94 17.52
CA ILE A 33 1.50 6.15 16.91
C ILE A 33 1.96 5.66 15.55
N LYS A 34 2.15 4.33 15.43
CA LYS A 34 2.57 3.71 14.17
C LYS A 34 1.37 3.32 13.33
N VAL A 35 1.39 3.77 12.09
CA VAL A 35 0.42 3.42 11.05
C VAL A 35 1.11 2.57 9.99
N GLU A 36 0.43 1.60 9.39
CA GLU A 36 1.07 0.66 8.47
C GLU A 36 0.39 0.61 7.11
N SER A 37 1.18 0.27 6.11
CA SER A 37 0.76 -0.09 4.77
C SER A 37 1.54 -1.31 4.27
N GLY A 38 0.83 -2.35 3.84
CA GLY A 38 1.43 -3.54 3.22
C GLY A 38 1.79 -3.31 1.74
N LEU A 39 2.94 -3.81 1.33
CA LEU A 39 3.43 -3.79 -0.05
C LEU A 39 3.53 -5.22 -0.60
N GLY A 40 2.74 -5.56 -1.59
CA GLY A 40 2.91 -6.84 -2.28
C GLY A 40 4.08 -6.80 -3.27
N ALA A 41 5.20 -7.46 -2.96
CA ALA A 41 6.42 -7.46 -3.78
C ALA A 41 6.41 -8.49 -4.94
N SER A 42 5.30 -9.15 -5.25
CA SER A 42 5.22 -10.22 -6.25
C SER A 42 4.98 -9.75 -7.69
N GLY A 43 5.10 -8.45 -7.98
CA GLY A 43 4.96 -7.88 -9.32
C GLY A 43 4.87 -6.36 -9.28
N ILE A 44 4.81 -5.72 -10.46
CA ILE A 44 4.82 -4.26 -10.59
C ILE A 44 3.72 -3.62 -9.72
N PRO A 45 4.04 -2.65 -8.84
CA PRO A 45 3.05 -1.98 -8.03
C PRO A 45 2.09 -1.13 -8.88
N HIS A 46 0.85 -1.07 -8.47
CA HIS A 46 -0.18 -0.28 -9.15
C HIS A 46 -0.73 0.83 -8.25
N ILE A 47 -1.54 1.71 -8.79
CA ILE A 47 -2.12 2.87 -8.08
C ILE A 47 -2.88 2.45 -6.79
N GLY A 48 -3.40 1.24 -6.72
CA GLY A 48 -4.01 0.67 -5.52
C GLY A 48 -3.01 0.50 -4.39
N SER A 49 -1.82 -0.07 -4.69
CA SER A 49 -0.73 -0.24 -3.70
C SER A 49 -0.22 1.11 -3.18
N THR A 50 -0.08 2.11 -4.08
CA THR A 50 0.20 3.49 -3.67
C THR A 50 -0.90 4.03 -2.76
N GLY A 51 -2.15 3.67 -3.05
CA GLY A 51 -3.30 4.11 -2.28
C GLY A 51 -3.28 3.64 -0.83
N ASP A 52 -2.71 2.47 -0.54
CA ASP A 52 -2.59 1.96 0.82
C ASP A 52 -1.64 2.85 1.63
N ALA A 53 -0.44 3.09 1.11
CA ALA A 53 0.55 3.93 1.76
C ALA A 53 0.08 5.40 1.91
N VAL A 54 -0.53 5.97 0.86
CA VAL A 54 -1.04 7.35 0.89
C VAL A 54 -2.15 7.52 1.94
N ARG A 55 -3.07 6.55 2.06
CA ARG A 55 -4.12 6.62 3.08
C ARG A 55 -3.56 6.55 4.50
N ALA A 56 -2.64 5.62 4.75
CA ALA A 56 -1.98 5.50 6.05
C ALA A 56 -1.17 6.77 6.37
N TYR A 57 -0.45 7.33 5.39
CA TYR A 57 0.26 8.60 5.52
C TYR A 57 -0.68 9.75 5.89
N GLY A 58 -1.84 9.84 5.22
CA GLY A 58 -2.84 10.87 5.51
C GLY A 58 -3.36 10.81 6.96
N ILE A 59 -3.53 9.61 7.51
CA ILE A 59 -3.86 9.43 8.94
C ILE A 59 -2.69 9.88 9.81
N GLY A 60 -1.44 9.56 9.43
CA GLY A 60 -0.25 10.06 10.13
C GLY A 60 -0.17 11.59 10.15
N LEU A 61 -0.46 12.25 9.02
CA LEU A 61 -0.56 13.72 8.96
C LEU A 61 -1.62 14.26 9.92
N ALA A 62 -2.80 13.63 9.95
CA ALA A 62 -3.88 14.05 10.84
C ALA A 62 -3.50 13.88 12.31
N LEU A 63 -2.84 12.79 12.68
CA LEU A 63 -2.32 12.57 14.03
C LEU A 63 -1.30 13.65 14.43
N ASN A 64 -0.34 13.94 13.55
CA ASN A 64 0.66 14.99 13.80
C ASN A 64 0.01 16.38 13.96
N ASN A 65 -1.01 16.67 13.16
CA ASN A 65 -1.78 17.92 13.27
C ASN A 65 -2.56 18.03 14.60
N LEU A 66 -2.94 16.90 15.17
CA LEU A 66 -3.59 16.81 16.49
C LEU A 66 -2.58 16.82 17.65
N GLY A 67 -1.27 16.96 17.38
CA GLY A 67 -0.21 17.02 18.38
C GLY A 67 0.38 15.66 18.79
N PHE A 68 0.04 14.57 18.09
CA PHE A 68 0.57 13.23 18.37
C PHE A 68 1.61 12.84 17.33
N LYS A 69 2.80 12.41 17.77
CA LYS A 69 3.83 11.90 16.85
C LYS A 69 3.35 10.63 16.16
N SER A 70 3.55 10.55 14.86
CA SER A 70 3.21 9.37 14.07
C SER A 70 4.34 8.95 13.14
N GLU A 71 4.37 7.66 12.81
CA GLU A 71 5.31 7.04 11.88
C GLU A 71 4.54 6.14 10.92
N LEU A 72 4.79 6.29 9.61
CA LEU A 72 4.30 5.35 8.60
C LEU A 72 5.32 4.23 8.39
N ILE A 73 4.91 3.00 8.63
CA ILE A 73 5.66 1.80 8.27
C ILE A 73 5.14 1.28 6.94
N THR A 74 6.02 1.14 5.95
CA THR A 74 5.74 0.45 4.70
C THR A 74 6.37 -0.94 4.77
N TYR A 75 5.53 -1.96 4.87
CA TYR A 75 5.96 -3.35 5.06
C TYR A 75 5.88 -4.12 3.75
N SER A 76 7.01 -4.59 3.23
CA SER A 76 7.06 -5.38 2.00
C SER A 76 6.94 -6.87 2.27
N ASP A 77 5.97 -7.54 1.62
CA ASP A 77 5.77 -9.00 1.69
C ASP A 77 6.77 -9.75 0.78
N ASP A 78 8.06 -9.41 0.84
CA ASP A 78 9.11 -9.98 0.00
C ASP A 78 9.54 -11.42 0.39
N MET A 79 9.04 -11.92 1.52
CA MET A 79 9.10 -13.35 1.88
C MET A 79 8.02 -14.19 1.19
N ASP A 80 7.06 -13.59 0.49
CA ASP A 80 6.09 -14.35 -0.30
C ASP A 80 6.77 -15.06 -1.47
N GLY A 81 6.35 -16.30 -1.71
CA GLY A 81 6.82 -17.07 -2.85
C GLY A 81 6.22 -16.60 -4.17
N LEU A 82 7.01 -16.56 -5.23
CA LEU A 82 6.52 -16.26 -6.58
C LEU A 82 5.50 -17.33 -7.00
N ARG A 83 4.25 -16.95 -7.21
CA ARG A 83 3.16 -17.90 -7.55
C ARG A 83 2.93 -18.08 -9.03
N LYS A 84 3.30 -17.09 -9.83
CA LYS A 84 3.20 -17.08 -11.30
C LYS A 84 4.10 -15.99 -11.86
N ILE A 85 4.51 -16.13 -13.11
CA ILE A 85 5.24 -15.10 -13.84
C ILE A 85 4.23 -14.01 -14.26
N PRO A 86 4.45 -12.73 -13.88
CA PRO A 86 3.61 -11.64 -14.40
C PRO A 86 3.79 -11.48 -15.92
N THR A 87 2.77 -10.99 -16.60
CA THR A 87 2.83 -10.72 -18.04
C THR A 87 3.96 -9.71 -18.35
N GLY A 88 4.77 -10.03 -19.36
CA GLY A 88 5.90 -9.20 -19.79
C GLY A 88 7.20 -9.41 -18.99
N PHE A 89 7.23 -10.37 -18.06
CA PHE A 89 8.44 -10.74 -17.33
C PHE A 89 9.20 -11.88 -18.04
N PRO A 90 10.52 -12.01 -17.77
CA PRO A 90 11.34 -13.07 -18.36
C PRO A 90 10.85 -14.48 -18.00
N LEU A 91 10.85 -15.39 -18.99
CA LEU A 91 10.34 -16.75 -18.79
C LEU A 91 11.22 -17.62 -17.88
N TRP A 92 12.50 -17.29 -17.69
CA TRP A 92 13.39 -18.00 -16.77
C TRP A 92 12.92 -17.95 -15.31
N LEU A 93 12.04 -17.01 -14.96
CA LEU A 93 11.39 -16.96 -13.64
C LEU A 93 10.56 -18.21 -13.32
N ASP A 94 10.26 -19.05 -14.31
CA ASP A 94 9.54 -20.31 -14.10
C ASP A 94 10.29 -21.26 -13.16
N ASP A 95 11.61 -21.26 -13.21
CA ASP A 95 12.48 -22.07 -12.34
C ASP A 95 12.45 -21.61 -10.88
N TYR A 96 11.96 -20.39 -10.66
CA TYR A 96 11.87 -19.75 -9.35
C TYR A 96 10.45 -19.77 -8.74
N ILE A 97 9.50 -20.38 -9.42
CA ILE A 97 8.15 -20.51 -8.84
C ILE A 97 8.23 -21.17 -7.46
N ALA A 98 7.48 -20.61 -6.51
CA ALA A 98 7.46 -20.92 -5.08
C ALA A 98 8.69 -20.51 -4.27
N LYS A 99 9.73 -19.90 -4.84
CA LYS A 99 10.80 -19.31 -4.03
C LYS A 99 10.37 -17.93 -3.49
N PRO A 100 10.82 -17.54 -2.29
CA PRO A 100 10.62 -16.19 -1.77
C PRO A 100 11.15 -15.16 -2.77
N VAL A 101 10.37 -14.10 -3.05
CA VAL A 101 10.81 -13.11 -4.06
C VAL A 101 12.06 -12.34 -3.64
N SER A 102 12.38 -12.30 -2.35
CA SER A 102 13.64 -11.78 -1.81
C SER A 102 14.88 -12.61 -2.17
N THR A 103 14.71 -13.84 -2.64
CA THR A 103 15.83 -14.76 -3.04
C THR A 103 15.94 -14.95 -4.55
N ILE A 104 15.03 -14.36 -5.32
CA ILE A 104 15.02 -14.45 -6.78
C ILE A 104 15.89 -13.33 -7.35
N PRO A 105 16.79 -13.58 -8.32
CA PRO A 105 17.55 -12.52 -8.98
C PRO A 105 16.66 -11.43 -9.57
N ASP A 106 17.18 -10.21 -9.66
CA ASP A 106 16.50 -9.09 -10.29
C ASP A 106 16.18 -9.40 -11.78
N PRO A 107 14.91 -9.37 -12.22
CA PRO A 107 14.53 -9.74 -13.59
C PRO A 107 14.82 -8.65 -14.63
N PHE A 108 15.21 -7.45 -14.23
CA PHE A 108 15.38 -6.28 -15.11
C PHE A 108 16.83 -5.78 -15.16
N GLY A 109 17.78 -6.65 -14.86
CA GLY A 109 19.19 -6.31 -14.77
C GLY A 109 19.62 -6.29 -13.30
N ASN A 110 20.86 -6.01 -13.02
CA ASN A 110 21.43 -6.12 -11.66
C ASN A 110 21.34 -4.80 -10.88
N CYS A 111 20.26 -4.02 -11.04
CA CYS A 111 20.11 -2.75 -10.34
C CYS A 111 19.67 -2.90 -8.87
N HIS A 112 19.08 -4.07 -8.52
CA HIS A 112 18.68 -4.42 -7.17
C HIS A 112 19.18 -5.83 -6.81
N LYS A 113 19.27 -6.13 -5.51
CA LYS A 113 19.77 -7.43 -5.03
C LYS A 113 18.82 -8.58 -5.36
N SER A 114 17.52 -8.30 -5.51
CA SER A 114 16.51 -9.31 -5.76
C SER A 114 15.28 -8.75 -6.49
N TYR A 115 14.50 -9.68 -7.02
CA TYR A 115 13.15 -9.40 -7.56
C TYR A 115 12.29 -8.61 -6.56
N GLY A 116 12.23 -9.08 -5.30
CA GLY A 116 11.43 -8.44 -4.25
C GLY A 116 11.87 -7.01 -3.96
N GLU A 117 13.18 -6.77 -3.92
CA GLU A 117 13.74 -5.43 -3.71
C GLU A 117 13.42 -4.52 -4.91
N HIS A 118 13.57 -5.01 -6.15
CA HIS A 118 13.21 -4.25 -7.35
C HIS A 118 11.73 -3.84 -7.35
N MET A 119 10.81 -4.78 -7.07
CA MET A 119 9.38 -4.48 -7.04
C MET A 119 9.02 -3.51 -5.91
N SER A 120 9.67 -3.64 -4.75
CA SER A 120 9.45 -2.73 -3.63
C SER A 120 9.97 -1.32 -3.94
N SER A 121 11.17 -1.20 -4.53
CA SER A 121 11.76 0.10 -4.87
C SER A 121 10.90 0.91 -5.85
N LEU A 122 10.26 0.26 -6.84
CA LEU A 122 9.33 0.94 -7.74
C LEU A 122 8.19 1.65 -6.99
N LEU A 123 7.68 1.06 -5.90
CA LEU A 123 6.64 1.72 -5.11
C LEU A 123 7.24 2.81 -4.23
N LEU A 124 8.36 2.52 -3.53
CA LEU A 124 9.00 3.46 -2.63
C LEU A 124 9.45 4.74 -3.36
N GLU A 125 10.06 4.62 -4.54
CA GLU A 125 10.40 5.75 -5.40
C GLU A 125 9.18 6.59 -5.80
N SER A 126 8.04 5.94 -6.04
CA SER A 126 6.81 6.67 -6.34
C SER A 126 6.27 7.41 -5.12
N LEU A 127 6.41 6.85 -3.92
CA LEU A 127 6.05 7.52 -2.67
C LEU A 127 6.95 8.73 -2.41
N ASP A 128 8.26 8.60 -2.65
CA ASP A 128 9.21 9.71 -2.57
C ASP A 128 8.85 10.84 -3.54
N LYS A 129 8.55 10.51 -4.80
CA LYS A 129 8.11 11.50 -5.81
C LYS A 129 6.83 12.22 -5.42
N VAL A 130 5.93 11.54 -4.70
CA VAL A 130 4.71 12.14 -4.15
C VAL A 130 5.01 12.89 -2.83
N GLY A 131 6.22 12.75 -2.29
CA GLY A 131 6.72 13.41 -1.08
C GLY A 131 6.12 12.83 0.19
N ILE A 132 5.94 11.51 0.24
CA ILE A 132 5.49 10.75 1.41
C ILE A 132 6.70 10.29 2.19
N LYS A 133 6.74 10.59 3.49
CA LYS A 133 7.76 10.08 4.40
C LYS A 133 7.31 8.73 4.96
N PHE A 134 8.21 7.76 4.97
CA PHE A 134 7.95 6.40 5.45
C PHE A 134 9.20 5.76 6.08
N ASN A 135 8.98 4.72 6.86
CA ASN A 135 10.00 3.81 7.36
C ASN A 135 9.78 2.44 6.70
N TYR A 136 10.68 2.06 5.82
CA TYR A 136 10.58 0.79 5.08
C TYR A 136 11.00 -0.40 5.95
N ARG A 137 10.23 -1.50 5.84
CA ARG A 137 10.53 -2.79 6.44
C ARG A 137 10.34 -3.91 5.41
N SER A 138 11.37 -4.70 5.21
CA SER A 138 11.33 -5.94 4.43
C SER A 138 10.87 -7.09 5.33
N ALA A 139 9.92 -7.91 4.87
CA ALA A 139 9.53 -9.13 5.59
C ALA A 139 10.74 -10.04 5.79
N SER A 140 11.59 -10.17 4.77
CA SER A 140 12.82 -10.97 4.84
C SER A 140 13.72 -10.55 6.00
N ASP A 141 13.93 -9.25 6.20
CA ASP A 141 14.76 -8.73 7.29
C ASP A 141 14.06 -8.87 8.64
N VAL A 142 12.76 -8.60 8.70
CA VAL A 142 11.96 -8.73 9.93
C VAL A 142 11.92 -10.19 10.41
N TYR A 143 11.75 -11.16 9.53
CA TYR A 143 11.79 -12.58 9.89
C TYR A 143 13.21 -13.03 10.30
N LYS A 144 14.24 -12.62 9.56
CA LYS A 144 15.65 -12.96 9.86
C LYS A 144 16.15 -12.35 11.18
N SER A 145 15.65 -11.18 11.53
CA SER A 145 16.00 -10.53 12.82
C SER A 145 15.40 -11.23 14.04
N GLY A 146 14.46 -12.17 13.83
CA GLY A 146 13.77 -12.88 14.90
C GLY A 146 12.73 -12.03 15.66
N ILE A 147 12.42 -10.83 15.18
CA ILE A 147 11.50 -9.89 15.84
C ILE A 147 10.08 -10.46 15.99
N LEU A 148 9.68 -11.39 15.10
CA LEU A 148 8.39 -12.09 15.14
C LEU A 148 8.42 -13.41 15.90
N ALA A 149 9.59 -13.86 16.36
CA ALA A 149 9.75 -15.23 16.89
C ALA A 149 8.80 -15.55 18.05
N ARG A 150 8.56 -14.58 18.94
CA ARG A 150 7.65 -14.74 20.08
C ARG A 150 6.19 -14.88 19.65
N GLU A 151 5.77 -14.11 18.66
CA GLU A 151 4.42 -14.14 18.11
C GLU A 151 4.20 -15.43 17.30
N ILE A 152 5.19 -15.85 16.52
CA ILE A 152 5.17 -17.11 15.77
C ILE A 152 5.06 -18.29 16.73
N ASP A 153 5.87 -18.35 17.80
CA ASP A 153 5.81 -19.38 18.84
C ASP A 153 4.43 -19.46 19.47
N CYS A 154 3.86 -18.34 19.88
CA CYS A 154 2.52 -18.29 20.45
C CYS A 154 1.45 -18.82 19.49
N ILE A 155 1.50 -18.41 18.20
CA ILE A 155 0.55 -18.83 17.17
C ILE A 155 0.67 -20.36 16.91
N LEU A 156 1.88 -20.87 16.74
CA LEU A 156 2.10 -22.30 16.45
C LEU A 156 1.79 -23.22 17.62
N SER A 157 2.08 -22.76 18.86
CA SER A 157 1.73 -23.51 20.07
C SER A 157 0.22 -23.63 20.29
N ASN A 158 -0.58 -22.77 19.66
CA ASN A 158 -2.05 -22.79 19.78
C ASN A 158 -2.75 -23.18 18.46
N ASN A 159 -2.09 -23.93 17.58
CA ASN A 159 -2.58 -24.23 16.24
C ASN A 159 -3.93 -24.95 16.20
N GLU A 160 -4.24 -25.85 17.15
CA GLU A 160 -5.53 -26.55 17.22
C GLU A 160 -6.71 -25.58 17.48
N LEU A 161 -6.56 -24.71 18.47
CA LEU A 161 -7.54 -23.67 18.76
C LEU A 161 -7.71 -22.73 17.57
N LEU A 162 -6.59 -22.36 16.94
CA LEU A 162 -6.54 -21.47 15.79
C LEU A 162 -7.24 -22.08 14.57
N GLY A 163 -6.97 -23.36 14.24
CA GLY A 163 -7.60 -24.06 13.12
C GLY A 163 -9.12 -24.10 13.24
N LYS A 164 -9.65 -24.47 14.41
CA LYS A 164 -11.09 -24.44 14.72
C LYS A 164 -11.67 -23.02 14.58
N LYS A 165 -10.93 -22.01 15.05
CA LYS A 165 -11.40 -20.62 14.98
C LYS A 165 -11.41 -20.08 13.55
N ILE A 166 -10.40 -20.39 12.74
CA ILE A 166 -10.37 -19.99 11.31
C ILE A 166 -11.56 -20.64 10.59
N PHE A 167 -11.83 -21.91 10.83
CA PHE A 167 -13.00 -22.58 10.24
C PHE A 167 -14.30 -21.86 10.61
N ASN A 168 -14.51 -21.55 11.89
CA ASN A 168 -15.72 -20.87 12.36
C ASN A 168 -15.88 -19.44 11.84
N LEU A 169 -14.77 -18.71 11.59
CA LEU A 169 -14.82 -17.33 11.14
C LEU A 169 -14.99 -17.19 9.62
N VAL A 170 -14.35 -18.07 8.85
CA VAL A 170 -14.22 -17.90 7.38
C VAL A 170 -14.41 -19.19 6.58
N SER A 171 -14.90 -20.25 7.20
CA SER A 171 -15.21 -21.56 6.59
C SER A 171 -14.03 -22.21 5.84
N GLN A 172 -12.81 -22.02 6.37
CA GLN A 172 -11.58 -22.63 5.84
C GLN A 172 -11.10 -23.73 6.79
N ASP A 173 -11.19 -24.97 6.36
CA ASP A 173 -10.82 -26.16 7.10
C ASP A 173 -9.32 -26.52 7.04
N LYS A 174 -8.62 -26.02 6.04
CA LYS A 174 -7.19 -26.32 5.79
C LYS A 174 -6.32 -26.27 7.07
N TYR A 175 -6.55 -25.30 7.93
CA TYR A 175 -5.73 -25.07 9.12
C TYR A 175 -6.14 -25.90 10.34
N ILE A 176 -7.11 -26.80 10.21
CA ILE A 176 -7.42 -27.84 11.21
C ILE A 176 -6.26 -28.85 11.25
N ASP A 177 -5.75 -29.23 10.05
CA ASP A 177 -4.76 -30.29 9.89
C ASP A 177 -3.38 -29.78 9.45
N VAL A 178 -3.24 -28.49 9.15
CA VAL A 178 -2.00 -27.90 8.62
C VAL A 178 -1.60 -26.68 9.45
N LEU A 179 -0.36 -26.65 9.90
CA LEU A 179 0.19 -25.48 10.58
C LEU A 179 0.14 -24.25 9.67
N PRO A 180 -0.22 -23.06 10.20
CA PRO A 180 -0.28 -21.82 9.44
C PRO A 180 1.12 -21.22 9.21
N TYR A 181 2.07 -22.05 8.82
CA TYR A 181 3.47 -21.72 8.60
C TYR A 181 3.98 -22.39 7.33
N PHE A 182 4.77 -21.66 6.57
CA PHE A 182 5.40 -22.11 5.33
C PHE A 182 6.92 -22.14 5.51
N PRO A 183 7.52 -23.31 5.75
CA PRO A 183 8.97 -23.46 5.75
C PRO A 183 9.56 -23.17 4.36
N VAL A 184 10.73 -22.57 4.32
CA VAL A 184 11.57 -22.55 3.12
C VAL A 184 12.38 -23.82 3.10
N CYS A 185 12.25 -24.63 2.07
CA CYS A 185 13.01 -25.87 1.96
C CYS A 185 14.50 -25.60 1.84
N ASN A 186 15.31 -26.11 2.77
CA ASN A 186 16.77 -25.88 2.82
C ASN A 186 17.51 -26.46 1.60
N ASN A 187 16.92 -27.44 0.88
CA ASN A 187 17.54 -28.02 -0.30
C ASN A 187 17.16 -27.28 -1.61
N CYS A 188 15.86 -26.98 -1.85
CA CYS A 188 15.43 -26.37 -3.12
C CYS A 188 15.05 -24.88 -3.01
N GLY A 189 15.04 -24.29 -1.81
CA GLY A 189 14.73 -22.89 -1.55
C GLY A 189 13.26 -22.49 -1.78
N ARG A 190 12.36 -23.47 -1.99
CA ARG A 190 10.95 -23.18 -2.26
C ARG A 190 10.12 -23.16 -0.98
N LEU A 191 9.15 -22.27 -0.94
CA LEU A 191 8.30 -21.99 0.22
C LEU A 191 7.06 -22.91 0.26
N TYR A 192 6.18 -22.85 -0.71
CA TYR A 192 4.85 -23.47 -0.64
C TYR A 192 4.81 -24.99 -0.90
N VAL A 193 5.93 -25.57 -1.24
CA VAL A 193 6.08 -27.02 -1.51
C VAL A 193 6.60 -27.80 -0.31
N ALA A 194 7.15 -27.10 0.69
CA ALA A 194 7.53 -27.65 1.99
C ALA A 194 6.31 -27.59 2.91
N ARG A 195 5.81 -28.76 3.31
CA ARG A 195 4.67 -28.89 4.21
C ARG A 195 5.15 -28.94 5.65
N ALA A 196 4.72 -27.98 6.45
CA ALA A 196 4.93 -28.00 7.90
C ALA A 196 4.13 -29.16 8.51
N GLU A 197 4.81 -30.03 9.26
CA GLU A 197 4.23 -31.25 9.84
C GLU A 197 4.02 -31.12 11.35
N LYS A 198 5.03 -30.63 12.06
CA LYS A 198 5.00 -30.52 13.52
C LYS A 198 5.79 -29.32 14.00
N TYR A 199 5.28 -28.64 15.00
CA TYR A 199 6.00 -27.61 15.74
C TYR A 199 6.61 -28.18 17.02
N LEU A 200 7.90 -27.96 17.22
CA LEU A 200 8.68 -28.32 18.41
C LEU A 200 8.91 -27.05 19.25
N SER A 201 8.02 -26.79 20.17
CA SER A 201 8.01 -25.51 20.92
C SER A 201 9.30 -25.29 21.74
N ASN A 202 9.83 -26.36 22.37
CA ASN A 202 11.07 -26.28 23.15
C ASN A 202 12.30 -25.91 22.33
N GLU A 203 12.31 -26.25 21.04
CA GLU A 203 13.39 -25.99 20.10
C GLU A 203 13.11 -24.77 19.21
N ARG A 204 11.87 -24.29 19.20
CA ARG A 204 11.39 -23.25 18.28
C ARG A 204 11.57 -23.61 16.82
N LYS A 205 11.37 -24.88 16.47
CA LYS A 205 11.55 -25.42 15.13
C LYS A 205 10.28 -26.05 14.58
N VAL A 206 10.09 -25.93 13.29
CA VAL A 206 9.02 -26.60 12.53
C VAL A 206 9.62 -27.72 11.70
N LEU A 207 9.21 -28.96 11.94
CA LEU A 207 9.55 -30.11 11.10
C LEU A 207 8.73 -30.04 9.82
N TYR A 208 9.36 -30.31 8.69
CA TYR A 208 8.70 -30.28 7.39
C TYR A 208 9.18 -31.35 6.43
N SER A 209 8.34 -31.67 5.43
CA SER A 209 8.70 -32.44 4.26
C SER A 209 8.41 -31.66 2.97
N CYS A 210 9.36 -31.68 2.03
CA CYS A 210 9.21 -31.05 0.73
C CYS A 210 8.52 -32.00 -0.26
N SER A 211 7.21 -32.12 -0.14
CA SER A 211 6.39 -33.09 -0.88
C SER A 211 5.75 -32.53 -2.16
N GLY A 212 5.86 -31.22 -2.40
CA GLY A 212 5.22 -30.53 -3.51
C GLY A 212 3.84 -29.98 -3.18
N SER A 213 3.32 -29.13 -4.05
CA SER A 213 2.01 -28.49 -3.88
C SER A 213 1.43 -28.02 -5.21
N LYS A 214 0.14 -27.74 -5.23
CA LYS A 214 -0.53 -27.02 -6.33
C LYS A 214 -0.50 -25.52 -6.04
N ILE A 215 0.12 -24.75 -6.92
CA ILE A 215 0.22 -23.29 -6.82
C ILE A 215 -0.52 -22.68 -8.01
N GLY A 216 -1.68 -22.08 -7.74
CA GLY A 216 -2.60 -21.68 -8.81
C GLY A 216 -3.07 -22.89 -9.61
N THR A 217 -2.79 -22.89 -10.91
CA THR A 217 -3.09 -24.02 -11.82
C THR A 217 -1.92 -25.01 -11.98
N LYS A 218 -0.71 -24.64 -11.55
CA LYS A 218 0.52 -25.43 -11.71
C LYS A 218 0.73 -26.40 -10.55
N LYS A 219 1.08 -27.66 -10.84
CA LYS A 219 1.59 -28.61 -9.86
C LYS A 219 3.11 -28.47 -9.81
N ILE A 220 3.65 -28.10 -8.66
CA ILE A 220 5.10 -27.95 -8.43
C ILE A 220 5.53 -29.14 -7.56
N SER A 221 6.47 -29.93 -8.08
CA SER A 221 7.02 -31.07 -7.36
C SER A 221 7.91 -30.62 -6.21
N GLY A 222 7.86 -31.34 -5.11
CA GLY A 222 8.86 -31.21 -4.04
C GLY A 222 10.16 -31.93 -4.41
N CYS A 223 11.22 -31.64 -3.68
CA CYS A 223 12.52 -32.32 -3.85
C CYS A 223 12.70 -33.53 -2.94
N GLY A 224 11.71 -33.90 -2.14
CA GLY A 224 11.75 -35.02 -1.20
C GLY A 224 12.49 -34.76 0.11
N HIS A 225 13.12 -33.58 0.26
CA HIS A 225 13.91 -33.25 1.46
C HIS A 225 13.00 -33.16 2.70
N LYS A 226 13.49 -33.74 3.81
CA LYS A 226 12.91 -33.52 5.15
C LYS A 226 13.89 -32.69 5.96
N GLY A 227 13.37 -31.71 6.70
CA GLY A 227 14.22 -30.79 7.43
C GLY A 227 13.50 -30.08 8.55
N GLU A 228 14.21 -29.16 9.16
CA GLU A 228 13.74 -28.30 10.24
C GLU A 228 13.84 -26.85 9.81
N SER A 229 12.93 -26.03 10.28
CA SER A 229 12.88 -24.58 10.03
C SER A 229 12.84 -23.86 11.37
N ASP A 230 13.87 -23.07 11.67
CA ASP A 230 13.95 -22.24 12.87
C ASP A 230 13.10 -20.98 12.68
N ILE A 231 12.10 -20.80 13.54
CA ILE A 231 11.16 -19.67 13.43
C ILE A 231 11.78 -18.30 13.70
N SER A 232 12.98 -18.26 14.25
CA SER A 232 13.70 -17.04 14.60
C SER A 232 14.73 -16.58 13.55
N LYS A 233 14.98 -17.39 12.51
CA LYS A 233 16.05 -17.14 11.52
C LYS A 233 15.55 -16.79 10.12
N GLY A 234 14.25 -16.62 9.94
CA GLY A 234 13.67 -16.35 8.63
C GLY A 234 13.69 -17.55 7.69
N GLU A 235 13.75 -18.78 8.25
CA GLU A 235 13.72 -20.03 7.49
C GLU A 235 12.31 -20.46 7.06
N GLY A 236 11.35 -19.56 7.22
CA GLY A 236 9.95 -19.72 6.82
C GLY A 236 9.13 -18.51 7.20
N LYS A 237 7.85 -18.55 6.87
CA LYS A 237 6.93 -17.45 7.18
C LYS A 237 5.55 -17.95 7.61
N LEU A 238 4.82 -17.14 8.35
CA LEU A 238 3.41 -17.36 8.67
C LEU A 238 2.51 -17.24 7.43
N ALA A 239 1.39 -17.93 7.46
CA ALA A 239 0.32 -17.71 6.50
C ALA A 239 -0.36 -16.36 6.75
N TRP A 240 -0.81 -15.67 5.70
CA TRP A 240 -1.50 -14.37 5.79
C TRP A 240 -2.71 -14.36 6.76
N LYS A 241 -3.30 -15.53 7.00
CA LYS A 241 -4.40 -15.67 7.97
C LYS A 241 -4.01 -15.34 9.40
N VAL A 242 -2.71 -15.30 9.71
CA VAL A 242 -2.20 -15.06 11.08
C VAL A 242 -0.99 -14.12 11.11
N GLU A 243 -0.38 -13.84 9.96
CA GLU A 243 0.85 -13.05 9.85
C GLU A 243 0.67 -11.59 10.25
N PHE A 244 -0.46 -10.98 9.85
CA PHE A 244 -0.73 -9.58 10.16
C PHE A 244 -0.78 -9.34 11.66
N ALA A 245 -1.41 -10.24 12.43
CA ALA A 245 -1.49 -10.14 13.87
C ALA A 245 -0.11 -10.17 14.55
N ALA A 246 0.79 -11.07 14.09
CA ALA A 246 2.16 -11.13 14.58
C ALA A 246 2.90 -9.81 14.30
N ARG A 247 2.80 -9.32 13.07
CA ARG A 247 3.40 -8.06 12.63
C ARG A 247 2.86 -6.87 13.40
N TRP A 248 1.54 -6.75 13.56
CA TRP A 248 0.91 -5.66 14.29
C TRP A 248 1.42 -5.58 15.73
N LYS A 249 1.53 -6.72 16.43
CA LYS A 249 2.03 -6.73 17.78
C LYS A 249 3.53 -6.43 17.84
N ALA A 250 4.35 -7.11 17.06
CA ALA A 250 5.80 -6.97 17.09
C ALA A 250 6.27 -5.56 16.71
N LEU A 251 5.58 -4.89 15.79
CA LEU A 251 5.89 -3.53 15.33
C LEU A 251 5.06 -2.45 16.04
N ASP A 252 4.13 -2.82 16.93
CA ASP A 252 3.24 -1.90 17.63
C ASP A 252 2.36 -1.05 16.71
N ILE A 253 1.73 -1.69 15.71
CA ILE A 253 0.86 -1.02 14.74
C ILE A 253 -0.48 -0.67 15.36
N ARG A 254 -0.91 0.58 15.17
CA ARG A 254 -2.16 1.12 15.72
C ARG A 254 -3.24 1.37 14.69
N PHE A 255 -2.84 1.52 13.42
CA PHE A 255 -3.75 1.75 12.29
C PHE A 255 -3.24 1.02 11.04
N GLU A 256 -4.15 0.38 10.32
CA GLU A 256 -3.92 -0.15 8.98
C GLU A 256 -5.21 -0.08 8.16
N ALA A 257 -5.15 0.51 6.95
CA ALA A 257 -6.25 0.45 5.99
C ALA A 257 -6.10 -0.80 5.11
N TYR A 258 -7.23 -1.45 4.76
CA TYR A 258 -7.18 -2.65 3.93
C TYR A 258 -8.22 -2.69 2.83
N GLY A 259 -7.89 -3.32 1.71
CA GLY A 259 -8.81 -3.59 0.62
C GLY A 259 -9.83 -4.66 0.98
N LYS A 260 -11.05 -4.52 0.49
CA LYS A 260 -12.16 -5.45 0.74
C LYS A 260 -11.83 -6.91 0.41
N ASP A 261 -10.89 -7.15 -0.51
CA ASP A 261 -10.50 -8.49 -0.96
C ASP A 261 -9.74 -9.32 0.08
N ILE A 262 -9.15 -8.69 1.10
CA ILE A 262 -8.48 -9.38 2.21
C ILE A 262 -9.28 -9.39 3.52
N MET A 263 -10.54 -8.95 3.49
CA MET A 263 -11.40 -8.81 4.68
C MET A 263 -11.44 -10.08 5.55
N ASP A 264 -11.54 -11.27 4.95
CA ASP A 264 -11.56 -12.53 5.69
C ASP A 264 -10.23 -12.82 6.41
N SER A 265 -9.11 -12.39 5.81
CA SER A 265 -7.82 -12.50 6.48
C SER A 265 -7.72 -11.53 7.65
N VAL A 266 -8.19 -10.29 7.48
CA VAL A 266 -8.22 -9.29 8.55
C VAL A 266 -9.07 -9.76 9.72
N ARG A 267 -10.28 -10.29 9.49
CA ARG A 267 -11.15 -10.82 10.57
C ARG A 267 -10.47 -11.91 11.41
N VAL A 268 -9.70 -12.80 10.78
CA VAL A 268 -8.96 -13.83 11.51
C VAL A 268 -7.80 -13.19 12.30
N ASN A 269 -7.04 -12.29 11.66
CA ASN A 269 -5.92 -11.59 12.30
C ASN A 269 -6.37 -10.71 13.47
N ASP A 270 -7.54 -10.07 13.41
CA ASP A 270 -8.13 -9.31 14.52
C ASP A 270 -8.35 -10.18 15.76
N TRP A 271 -8.88 -11.39 15.53
CA TRP A 271 -9.07 -12.35 16.61
C TRP A 271 -7.72 -12.86 17.14
N VAL A 272 -6.77 -13.23 16.26
CA VAL A 272 -5.43 -13.69 16.65
C VAL A 272 -4.73 -12.61 17.46
N SER A 273 -4.73 -11.38 16.99
CA SER A 273 -4.11 -10.25 17.67
C SER A 273 -4.70 -10.03 19.08
N THR A 274 -6.05 -9.95 19.15
CA THR A 274 -6.71 -9.57 20.41
C THR A 274 -6.79 -10.72 21.40
N SER A 275 -7.18 -11.92 20.94
CA SER A 275 -7.50 -13.05 21.83
C SER A 275 -6.31 -13.99 22.07
N LEU A 276 -5.43 -14.16 21.08
CA LEU A 276 -4.31 -15.08 21.21
C LEU A 276 -3.03 -14.36 21.60
N LEU A 277 -2.73 -13.25 20.94
CA LEU A 277 -1.51 -12.48 21.20
C LEU A 277 -1.68 -11.44 22.31
N ASN A 278 -2.88 -11.24 22.85
CA ASN A 278 -3.19 -10.22 23.85
C ASN A 278 -2.70 -8.82 23.44
N PHE A 279 -2.97 -8.45 22.18
CA PHE A 279 -2.66 -7.14 21.61
C PHE A 279 -3.91 -6.60 20.90
N PRO A 280 -4.47 -5.46 21.33
CA PRO A 280 -5.62 -4.87 20.66
C PRO A 280 -5.29 -4.64 19.17
N HIS A 281 -6.04 -5.28 18.29
CA HIS A 281 -5.82 -5.12 16.83
C HIS A 281 -5.84 -3.65 16.41
N PRO A 282 -5.20 -3.25 15.31
CA PRO A 282 -5.22 -1.87 14.82
C PRO A 282 -6.65 -1.35 14.58
N LEU A 283 -6.85 -0.05 14.61
CA LEU A 283 -8.05 0.54 14.02
C LEU A 283 -7.97 0.39 12.50
N HIS A 284 -9.03 -0.09 11.89
CA HIS A 284 -9.09 -0.35 10.46
C HIS A 284 -10.01 0.58 9.71
N VAL A 285 -9.65 0.87 8.46
CA VAL A 285 -10.55 1.43 7.46
C VAL A 285 -10.56 0.52 6.23
N LYS A 286 -11.72 -0.03 5.91
CA LYS A 286 -11.94 -0.83 4.70
C LYS A 286 -12.22 0.08 3.51
N TYR A 287 -11.56 -0.17 2.37
CA TYR A 287 -11.83 0.54 1.12
C TYR A 287 -12.14 -0.42 -0.03
N GLU A 288 -12.84 0.11 -1.04
CA GLU A 288 -13.15 -0.63 -2.27
C GLU A 288 -11.98 -0.56 -3.25
N MET A 289 -11.89 -1.59 -4.10
CA MET A 289 -10.85 -1.68 -5.12
C MET A 289 -11.04 -0.65 -6.23
N PHE A 290 -9.95 -0.27 -6.88
CA PHE A 290 -10.01 0.43 -8.16
C PHE A 290 -10.34 -0.55 -9.29
N LEU A 291 -11.25 -0.13 -10.16
CA LEU A 291 -11.59 -0.83 -11.39
C LEU A 291 -11.06 -0.03 -12.60
N ASP A 292 -10.73 -0.71 -13.68
CA ASP A 292 -10.47 -0.04 -14.95
C ASP A 292 -11.78 0.48 -15.58
N LYS A 293 -11.68 1.20 -16.69
CA LYS A 293 -12.85 1.76 -17.38
C LYS A 293 -13.86 0.71 -17.90
N ARG A 294 -13.43 -0.55 -18.00
CA ARG A 294 -14.27 -1.69 -18.40
C ARG A 294 -14.89 -2.41 -17.19
N GLY A 295 -14.69 -1.88 -15.98
CA GLY A 295 -15.20 -2.49 -14.74
C GLY A 295 -14.39 -3.68 -14.24
N LYS A 296 -13.21 -3.96 -14.81
CA LYS A 296 -12.33 -5.02 -14.33
C LYS A 296 -11.41 -4.48 -13.23
N LYS A 297 -11.12 -5.31 -12.22
CA LYS A 297 -10.14 -4.98 -11.17
C LYS A 297 -8.79 -4.67 -11.80
N ILE A 298 -8.21 -3.52 -11.47
CA ILE A 298 -6.82 -3.21 -11.81
C ILE A 298 -5.94 -4.18 -11.03
N SER A 299 -5.18 -5.00 -11.74
CA SER A 299 -4.34 -6.01 -11.12
C SER A 299 -3.10 -6.32 -11.96
N LYS A 300 -2.02 -6.69 -11.26
CA LYS A 300 -0.73 -7.09 -11.85
C LYS A 300 -0.87 -8.23 -12.85
N SER A 301 -1.86 -9.11 -12.65
CA SER A 301 -2.05 -10.33 -13.45
C SER A 301 -2.97 -10.17 -14.65
N ALA A 302 -3.70 -9.07 -14.76
CA ALA A 302 -4.66 -8.82 -15.85
C ALA A 302 -4.06 -7.99 -16.99
N GLY A 303 -2.82 -7.48 -16.85
CA GLY A 303 -2.17 -6.64 -17.84
C GLY A 303 -2.76 -5.22 -17.97
N ASN A 304 -3.75 -4.86 -17.14
CA ASN A 304 -4.38 -3.55 -17.11
C ASN A 304 -3.81 -2.66 -15.97
N VAL A 305 -2.50 -2.76 -15.73
CA VAL A 305 -1.85 -2.08 -14.61
C VAL A 305 -1.76 -0.58 -14.88
N LEU A 306 -2.39 0.21 -14.04
CA LEU A 306 -2.15 1.64 -13.93
C LEU A 306 -1.13 1.87 -12.81
N THR A 307 0.11 2.18 -13.18
CA THR A 307 1.19 2.42 -12.20
C THR A 307 1.26 3.88 -11.77
N PRO A 308 1.77 4.18 -10.57
CA PRO A 308 2.02 5.57 -10.16
C PRO A 308 3.03 6.27 -11.08
N GLN A 309 4.03 5.55 -11.63
CA GLN A 309 4.97 6.09 -12.60
C GLN A 309 4.28 6.52 -13.90
N MET A 310 3.34 5.72 -14.42
CA MET A 310 2.53 6.11 -15.57
C MET A 310 1.67 7.34 -15.26
N TRP A 311 1.09 7.41 -14.07
CA TRP A 311 0.32 8.57 -13.65
C TRP A 311 1.18 9.83 -13.62
N LEU A 312 2.36 9.76 -12.99
CA LEU A 312 3.28 10.90 -12.82
C LEU A 312 3.95 11.37 -14.12
N LYS A 313 3.77 10.64 -15.24
CA LYS A 313 4.14 11.15 -16.57
C LYS A 313 3.17 12.21 -17.09
N TYR A 314 1.92 12.17 -16.64
CA TYR A 314 0.84 13.00 -17.19
C TYR A 314 0.12 13.83 -16.14
N GLY A 315 0.37 13.59 -14.86
CA GLY A 315 -0.28 14.26 -13.74
C GLY A 315 0.69 14.60 -12.62
N THR A 316 0.34 15.59 -11.83
CA THR A 316 1.15 16.02 -10.68
C THR A 316 0.98 15.06 -9.48
N PRO A 317 1.95 15.06 -8.53
CA PRO A 317 1.78 14.41 -7.23
C PRO A 317 0.48 14.79 -6.51
N ALA A 318 0.08 16.06 -6.59
CA ALA A 318 -1.16 16.57 -6.00
C ALA A 318 -2.39 15.85 -6.56
N SER A 319 -2.43 15.51 -7.84
CA SER A 319 -3.56 14.79 -8.45
C SER A 319 -3.71 13.35 -7.91
N ILE A 320 -2.60 12.66 -7.59
CA ILE A 320 -2.63 11.35 -6.91
C ILE A 320 -3.15 11.51 -5.48
N LEU A 321 -2.63 12.49 -4.73
CA LEU A 321 -3.07 12.73 -3.36
C LEU A 321 -4.55 13.10 -3.32
N LEU A 322 -5.02 13.96 -4.23
CA LEU A 322 -6.43 14.29 -4.36
C LEU A 322 -7.29 13.07 -4.65
N LEU A 323 -6.89 12.24 -5.63
CA LEU A 323 -7.58 10.98 -5.93
C LEU A 323 -7.79 10.14 -4.67
N LEU A 324 -6.80 10.07 -3.78
CA LEU A 324 -6.80 9.15 -2.64
C LEU A 324 -7.39 9.76 -1.38
N PHE A 325 -7.28 11.09 -1.18
CA PHE A 325 -7.78 11.77 0.01
C PHE A 325 -9.23 12.24 -0.10
N LYS A 326 -9.75 12.49 -1.29
CA LYS A 326 -11.09 13.06 -1.42
C LYS A 326 -12.22 12.16 -0.90
N ARG A 327 -12.05 10.84 -0.92
CA ARG A 327 -12.96 9.87 -0.31
C ARG A 327 -12.31 8.51 -0.08
N ILE A 328 -12.77 7.81 0.93
CA ILE A 328 -12.31 6.46 1.28
C ILE A 328 -13.24 5.37 0.73
N SER A 329 -14.54 5.62 0.69
CA SER A 329 -15.57 4.65 0.31
C SER A 329 -16.00 4.79 -1.15
N GLY A 330 -16.61 3.73 -1.67
CA GLY A 330 -17.18 3.64 -3.01
C GLY A 330 -16.17 3.17 -4.06
N THR A 331 -16.62 2.24 -4.90
CA THR A 331 -15.86 1.75 -6.06
C THR A 331 -15.56 2.91 -7.01
N ARG A 332 -14.37 2.93 -7.59
CA ARG A 332 -13.95 3.93 -8.56
C ARG A 332 -13.40 3.28 -9.81
N HIS A 333 -13.92 3.67 -10.95
CA HIS A 333 -13.31 3.39 -12.25
C HIS A 333 -12.25 4.44 -12.51
N ILE A 334 -11.06 4.01 -12.92
CA ILE A 334 -9.91 4.91 -13.09
C ILE A 334 -9.07 4.51 -14.29
N GLY A 335 -8.60 5.51 -15.04
CA GLY A 335 -7.68 5.39 -16.15
C GLY A 335 -6.83 6.65 -16.29
N LEU A 336 -5.91 6.67 -17.25
CA LEU A 336 -5.09 7.85 -17.55
C LEU A 336 -5.94 9.05 -18.01
N ASP A 337 -7.09 8.78 -18.64
CA ASP A 337 -8.05 9.78 -19.10
C ASP A 337 -8.76 10.54 -17.95
N ASP A 338 -8.62 10.10 -16.70
CA ASP A 338 -9.11 10.83 -15.53
C ASP A 338 -8.13 11.89 -15.02
N ILE A 339 -6.86 11.83 -15.44
CA ILE A 339 -5.82 12.75 -14.96
C ILE A 339 -6.20 14.21 -15.22
N PRO A 340 -6.61 14.61 -16.46
CA PRO A 340 -7.01 15.98 -16.71
C PRO A 340 -8.14 16.47 -15.81
N THR A 341 -9.10 15.59 -15.51
CA THR A 341 -10.21 15.92 -14.61
C THR A 341 -9.74 16.13 -13.19
N LEU A 342 -8.81 15.33 -12.69
CA LEU A 342 -8.28 15.45 -11.33
C LEU A 342 -7.33 16.64 -11.18
N MET A 343 -6.62 17.01 -12.25
CA MET A 343 -5.81 18.22 -12.29
C MET A 343 -6.71 19.46 -12.18
N ASP A 344 -7.76 19.55 -13.02
CA ASP A 344 -8.72 20.66 -12.97
C ASP A 344 -9.50 20.68 -11.65
N GLU A 345 -9.80 19.52 -11.06
CA GLU A 345 -10.45 19.42 -9.75
C GLU A 345 -9.54 19.93 -8.62
N TYR A 346 -8.23 19.70 -8.70
CA TYR A 346 -7.28 20.25 -7.73
C TYR A 346 -7.24 21.78 -7.80
N ASP A 347 -7.17 22.35 -9.01
CA ASP A 347 -7.19 23.78 -9.22
C ASP A 347 -8.51 24.41 -8.71
N TYR A 348 -9.65 23.72 -8.91
CA TYR A 348 -10.95 24.14 -8.36
C TYR A 348 -10.96 24.13 -6.81
N TYR A 349 -10.31 23.14 -6.17
CA TYR A 349 -10.22 23.09 -4.70
C TYR A 349 -9.34 24.24 -4.17
N GLU A 350 -8.29 24.60 -4.90
CA GLU A 350 -7.46 25.76 -4.61
C GLU A 350 -8.28 27.05 -4.68
N ASP A 351 -9.06 27.25 -5.74
CA ASP A 351 -9.89 28.44 -5.90
C ASP A 351 -10.94 28.57 -4.78
N ILE A 352 -11.51 27.46 -4.29
CA ILE A 352 -12.36 27.47 -3.10
C ILE A 352 -11.56 27.78 -1.83
N TYR A 353 -10.35 27.22 -1.69
CA TYR A 353 -9.51 27.44 -0.53
C TYR A 353 -9.17 28.92 -0.36
N PHE A 354 -8.87 29.61 -1.44
CA PHE A 354 -8.56 31.03 -1.47
C PHE A 354 -9.79 31.95 -1.64
N ASP A 355 -11.00 31.40 -1.56
CA ASP A 355 -12.28 32.14 -1.69
C ASP A 355 -12.46 32.87 -3.04
N LYS A 356 -11.76 32.44 -4.11
CA LYS A 356 -12.00 32.93 -5.49
C LYS A 356 -13.36 32.43 -6.03
N ILE A 357 -13.75 31.22 -5.65
CA ILE A 357 -15.03 30.63 -5.97
C ILE A 357 -15.84 30.49 -4.69
N LYS A 358 -17.08 31.02 -4.70
CA LYS A 358 -18.00 30.95 -3.57
C LYS A 358 -18.68 29.59 -3.51
N GLU A 359 -18.44 28.79 -2.46
CA GLU A 359 -19.23 27.60 -2.11
C GLU A 359 -20.24 27.96 -1.03
N ASN A 360 -21.52 27.83 -1.36
CA ASN A 360 -22.62 28.23 -0.47
C ASN A 360 -22.90 27.21 0.63
N ASN A 361 -22.58 25.93 0.39
CA ASN A 361 -22.72 24.89 1.41
C ASN A 361 -21.49 24.89 2.33
N ASN A 362 -21.66 25.37 3.55
CA ASN A 362 -20.57 25.52 4.52
C ASN A 362 -19.87 24.16 4.84
N SER A 363 -20.63 23.09 5.01
CA SER A 363 -20.04 21.76 5.28
C SER A 363 -19.20 21.28 4.09
N LYS A 364 -19.67 21.50 2.86
CA LYS A 364 -18.90 21.18 1.64
C LYS A 364 -17.66 22.06 1.54
N LYS A 365 -17.79 23.37 1.79
CA LYS A 365 -16.64 24.33 1.80
C LYS A 365 -15.56 23.87 2.77
N ILE A 366 -15.89 23.55 4.02
CA ILE A 366 -14.95 23.07 5.02
C ILE A 366 -14.25 21.79 4.55
N LYS A 367 -15.02 20.83 4.03
CA LYS A 367 -14.48 19.57 3.51
C LYS A 367 -13.50 19.79 2.36
N LEU A 368 -13.84 20.63 1.36
CA LEU A 368 -12.99 20.88 0.20
C LEU A 368 -11.70 21.61 0.61
N LYS A 369 -11.80 22.63 1.49
CA LYS A 369 -10.63 23.31 2.06
C LYS A 369 -9.73 22.34 2.82
N GLY A 370 -10.30 21.48 3.69
CA GLY A 370 -9.54 20.47 4.43
C GLY A 370 -8.86 19.46 3.51
N ILE A 371 -9.53 18.98 2.44
CA ILE A 371 -8.89 18.07 1.47
C ILE A 371 -7.74 18.77 0.75
N TYR A 372 -7.91 20.03 0.33
CA TYR A 372 -6.85 20.81 -0.29
C TYR A 372 -5.61 20.92 0.63
N GLU A 373 -5.83 21.19 1.91
CA GLU A 373 -4.75 21.22 2.90
C GLU A 373 -4.04 19.87 3.05
N TYR A 374 -4.77 18.75 3.09
CA TYR A 374 -4.15 17.41 3.11
C TYR A 374 -3.37 17.08 1.84
N VAL A 375 -3.88 17.48 0.67
CA VAL A 375 -3.14 17.32 -0.60
C VAL A 375 -1.83 18.08 -0.57
N ASN A 376 -1.82 19.25 0.08
CA ASN A 376 -0.62 20.03 0.33
C ASN A 376 0.12 19.66 1.64
N LYS A 377 -0.13 18.46 2.18
CA LYS A 377 0.53 17.92 3.39
C LYS A 377 0.42 18.84 4.60
N LEU A 378 -0.74 19.49 4.74
CA LEU A 378 -1.07 20.50 5.76
C LEU A 378 -0.16 21.75 5.75
N ASN A 379 0.52 21.97 4.63
CA ASN A 379 1.35 23.15 4.37
C ASN A 379 0.96 23.78 3.01
N PRO A 380 -0.28 24.29 2.87
CA PRO A 380 -0.74 24.90 1.63
C PRO A 380 0.05 26.16 1.31
N PRO A 381 0.20 26.54 0.02
CA PRO A 381 0.87 27.78 -0.39
C PRO A 381 0.17 29.01 0.19
N TYR A 382 0.92 30.09 0.34
CA TYR A 382 0.36 31.37 0.86
C TYR A 382 -0.53 32.09 -0.15
N ASN A 383 -0.23 31.93 -1.43
CA ASN A 383 -0.93 32.59 -2.53
C ASN A 383 -1.46 31.56 -3.52
N THR A 384 -2.58 31.89 -4.13
CA THR A 384 -3.14 31.13 -5.23
C THR A 384 -2.44 31.47 -6.54
N LEU A 385 -2.41 30.55 -7.47
CA LEU A 385 -1.92 30.73 -8.83
C LEU A 385 -3.08 31.03 -9.79
N LYS A 386 -2.77 31.62 -10.97
CA LYS A 386 -3.68 31.66 -12.09
C LYS A 386 -3.55 30.34 -12.87
N HIS A 387 -4.57 29.52 -12.85
CA HIS A 387 -4.57 28.23 -13.52
C HIS A 387 -5.08 28.31 -14.94
N ILE A 388 -4.49 27.51 -15.81
CA ILE A 388 -5.05 27.16 -17.11
C ILE A 388 -5.64 25.77 -16.97
N PRO A 389 -6.93 25.54 -17.34
CA PRO A 389 -7.52 24.21 -17.26
C PRO A 389 -6.64 23.18 -17.98
N TYR A 390 -6.28 22.11 -17.28
CA TYR A 390 -5.36 21.09 -17.80
C TYR A 390 -5.89 20.45 -19.07
N ARG A 391 -7.19 20.33 -19.22
CA ARG A 391 -7.84 19.87 -20.47
C ARG A 391 -7.48 20.73 -21.66
N ILE A 392 -7.35 22.06 -21.49
CA ILE A 392 -6.91 22.98 -22.57
C ILE A 392 -5.46 22.67 -22.91
N LEU A 393 -4.58 22.45 -21.92
CA LEU A 393 -3.18 22.10 -22.16
C LEU A 393 -3.05 20.78 -22.91
N VAL A 394 -3.82 19.76 -22.54
CA VAL A 394 -3.86 18.46 -23.25
C VAL A 394 -4.30 18.65 -24.72
N GLN A 395 -5.31 19.47 -24.98
CA GLN A 395 -5.72 19.79 -26.36
C GLN A 395 -4.61 20.51 -27.13
N GLN A 396 -3.93 21.48 -26.50
CA GLN A 396 -2.80 22.18 -27.15
C GLN A 396 -1.66 21.21 -27.44
N ALA A 397 -1.37 20.27 -26.52
CA ALA A 397 -0.32 19.28 -26.71
C ALA A 397 -0.54 18.34 -27.90
N SER A 398 -1.78 18.16 -28.35
CA SER A 398 -2.08 17.34 -29.55
C SER A 398 -1.71 18.03 -30.88
N PHE A 399 -1.57 19.38 -30.88
CA PHE A 399 -1.20 20.13 -32.08
C PHE A 399 0.30 20.36 -32.24
N PHE A 400 1.08 20.17 -31.17
CA PHE A 400 2.50 20.41 -31.18
C PHE A 400 3.27 19.14 -30.81
N THR A 401 4.24 18.77 -31.64
CA THR A 401 5.12 17.61 -31.43
C THR A 401 6.58 17.99 -31.61
N GLY A 402 7.50 17.23 -31.02
CA GLY A 402 8.94 17.43 -31.19
C GLY A 402 9.54 18.51 -30.24
N GLU A 403 10.76 18.91 -30.58
CA GLU A 403 11.49 19.95 -29.83
C GLU A 403 10.77 21.29 -29.86
N GLY A 404 10.82 22.02 -28.74
CA GLY A 404 10.15 23.32 -28.60
C GLY A 404 8.62 23.25 -28.38
N ARG A 405 8.04 22.04 -28.18
CA ARG A 405 6.61 21.85 -27.96
C ARG A 405 6.09 22.74 -26.81
N SER A 406 6.75 22.73 -25.67
CA SER A 406 6.34 23.53 -24.49
C SER A 406 6.35 25.03 -24.78
N ASP A 407 7.37 25.53 -25.53
CA ASP A 407 7.46 26.93 -25.92
C ASP A 407 6.34 27.32 -26.88
N ASN A 408 6.03 26.46 -27.86
CA ASN A 408 4.95 26.68 -28.80
C ASN A 408 3.57 26.74 -28.12
N ILE A 409 3.33 25.84 -27.15
CA ILE A 409 2.12 25.89 -26.33
C ILE A 409 2.06 27.21 -25.55
N PHE A 410 3.14 27.59 -24.89
CA PHE A 410 3.19 28.86 -24.13
C PHE A 410 2.92 30.06 -25.04
N LEU A 411 3.60 30.18 -26.18
CA LEU A 411 3.41 31.28 -27.12
C LEU A 411 1.96 31.37 -27.60
N ARG A 412 1.33 30.24 -27.87
CA ARG A 412 -0.07 30.18 -28.27
C ARG A 412 -1.00 30.62 -27.16
N LEU A 413 -0.81 30.15 -25.94
CA LEU A 413 -1.59 30.60 -24.78
C LEU A 413 -1.43 32.10 -24.53
N LYS A 414 -0.20 32.64 -24.66
CA LYS A 414 0.08 34.09 -24.54
C LYS A 414 -0.63 34.87 -25.65
N LYS A 415 -0.59 34.42 -26.89
CA LYS A 415 -1.30 35.06 -28.02
C LYS A 415 -2.81 35.18 -27.75
N TYR A 416 -3.42 34.18 -27.06
CA TYR A 416 -4.83 34.25 -26.69
C TYR A 416 -5.12 34.98 -25.38
N GLY A 417 -4.12 35.61 -24.76
CA GLY A 417 -4.27 36.32 -23.49
C GLY A 417 -4.57 35.45 -22.27
N LEU A 418 -4.34 34.14 -22.39
CA LEU A 418 -4.59 33.17 -21.31
C LEU A 418 -3.48 33.19 -20.26
N VAL A 419 -2.23 33.53 -20.66
CA VAL A 419 -1.05 33.65 -19.81
C VAL A 419 -0.25 34.88 -20.20
N GLU A 420 0.46 35.45 -19.24
CA GLU A 420 1.36 36.60 -19.45
C GLU A 420 2.82 36.15 -19.42
N GLU A 421 3.13 35.22 -18.50
CA GLU A 421 4.49 34.74 -18.23
C GLU A 421 4.49 33.21 -18.02
N LYS A 422 5.68 32.61 -18.06
CA LYS A 422 5.88 31.19 -17.70
C LYS A 422 6.00 31.09 -16.20
N THR A 423 4.94 30.57 -15.54
CA THR A 423 5.00 30.19 -14.14
C THR A 423 5.51 28.76 -14.00
N ASP A 424 6.08 28.40 -12.84
CA ASP A 424 6.55 27.04 -12.55
C ASP A 424 5.39 26.00 -12.68
N ASP A 425 4.18 26.37 -12.26
CA ASP A 425 2.98 25.54 -12.41
C ASP A 425 2.70 25.24 -13.89
N LEU A 426 2.71 26.28 -14.73
CA LEU A 426 2.49 26.13 -16.16
C LEU A 426 3.59 25.30 -16.82
N ILE A 427 4.86 25.58 -16.51
CA ILE A 427 6.01 24.82 -17.02
C ILE A 427 5.84 23.33 -16.69
N ASN A 428 5.56 23.01 -15.43
CA ASN A 428 5.36 21.61 -14.98
C ASN A 428 4.17 20.92 -15.65
N LYS A 429 3.13 21.67 -16.03
CA LYS A 429 1.94 21.12 -16.69
C LYS A 429 2.12 20.93 -18.22
N ILE A 430 3.03 21.64 -18.89
CA ILE A 430 3.25 21.58 -20.33
C ILE A 430 4.52 20.82 -20.74
N SER A 431 5.40 20.49 -19.80
CA SER A 431 6.58 19.64 -20.02
C SER A 431 6.19 18.17 -20.06
#